data_1e5d0b953fcb373032a2dd926e2d6da4
#
_entry.id   1e5d0b953fcb373032a2dd926e2d6da4
#
_cell.length_a   1.000
_cell.length_b   1.000
_cell.length_c   1.000
_cell.angle_alpha   90.00
_cell.angle_beta   90.00
_cell.angle_gamma   90.00
#
_symmetry.space_group_name_H-M   'P 1'
#
loop_
_entity.id
_entity.type
_entity.pdbx_description
1 polymer ?
#
loop_
_entity_poly.entity_id
_entity_poly.type
_entity_poly.pdbx_seq_one_letter_code
_entity_poly.pdbx_strand_id
1 'polypeptide(L)'
;DDYWLINCSNVKPHAYLLDYIAQLWQTGSCDPEGHRLAYAQDYYGKPNGLAVAKCLAGYADHAVLYGEHLDDHAGDQFYNHVPRMLMTQFIRDRTLPCEDLQWLCNRPALSGQAAWCAEKFREAEKSYGQYLRQCEATAAAMTGAARVLFQDTLLLQAQLYALWAQ
;
A
#
# COMPACT_ATOMS: atom_id res chain seq x y z
N ASP A 1 3.21 14.92 25.22
CA ASP A 1 3.07 15.83 24.06
C ASP A 1 1.63 16.26 23.91
N ASP A 2 1.41 17.55 23.61
CA ASP A 2 0.08 18.15 23.58
C ASP A 2 -0.56 18.07 22.18
N TYR A 3 0.20 17.79 21.16
CA TYR A 3 -0.27 17.61 19.78
C TYR A 3 0.63 16.70 18.95
N TRP A 4 0.08 16.12 17.88
CA TRP A 4 0.79 15.31 16.92
C TRP A 4 0.43 15.77 15.50
N LEU A 5 1.45 16.06 14.69
CA LEU A 5 1.30 16.48 13.30
C LEU A 5 1.59 15.28 12.38
N ILE A 6 0.57 14.89 11.60
CA ILE A 6 0.70 13.83 10.60
C ILE A 6 0.69 14.48 9.22
N ASN A 7 1.75 14.25 8.45
CA ASN A 7 1.80 14.68 7.06
C ASN A 7 1.17 13.59 6.18
N CYS A 8 0.08 13.92 5.49
CA CYS A 8 -0.49 13.08 4.45
C CYS A 8 -0.84 13.93 3.22
N SER A 9 -0.32 13.53 2.06
CA SER A 9 -0.51 14.27 0.80
C SER A 9 -1.97 14.29 0.35
N ASN A 10 -2.66 13.15 0.46
CA ASN A 10 -4.05 12.96 0.07
C ASN A 10 -4.81 12.33 1.23
N VAL A 11 -5.74 13.08 1.82
CA VAL A 11 -6.51 12.62 3.00
C VAL A 11 -7.42 11.43 2.65
N LYS A 12 -8.10 11.48 1.50
CA LYS A 12 -9.16 10.52 1.16
C LYS A 12 -8.69 9.05 1.14
N PRO A 13 -7.56 8.70 0.51
CA PRO A 13 -7.04 7.33 0.56
C PRO A 13 -6.61 6.88 1.96
N HIS A 14 -6.20 7.82 2.82
CA HIS A 14 -5.68 7.54 4.15
C HIS A 14 -6.69 7.70 5.28
N ALA A 15 -7.96 8.01 4.95
CA ALA A 15 -8.99 8.32 5.95
C ALA A 15 -9.14 7.21 7.01
N TYR A 16 -9.09 5.94 6.63
CA TYR A 16 -9.14 4.81 7.57
C TYR A 16 -7.96 4.82 8.55
N LEU A 17 -6.73 5.01 8.05
CA LEU A 17 -5.54 5.02 8.90
C LEU A 17 -5.52 6.25 9.83
N LEU A 18 -5.98 7.40 9.34
CA LEU A 18 -6.09 8.61 10.15
C LEU A 18 -7.13 8.45 11.27
N ASP A 19 -8.25 7.81 10.98
CA ASP A 19 -9.28 7.50 11.98
C ASP A 19 -8.77 6.52 13.05
N TYR A 20 -8.04 5.48 12.63
CA TYR A 20 -7.39 4.53 13.54
C TYR A 20 -6.34 5.21 14.44
N ILE A 21 -5.51 6.09 13.88
CA ILE A 21 -4.51 6.87 14.62
C ILE A 21 -5.19 7.81 15.61
N ALA A 22 -6.28 8.48 15.20
CA ALA A 22 -7.03 9.38 16.07
C ALA A 22 -7.61 8.63 17.27
N GLN A 23 -8.15 7.44 17.07
CA GLN A 23 -8.65 6.60 18.16
C GLN A 23 -7.53 6.16 19.09
N LEU A 24 -6.41 5.69 18.56
CA LEU A 24 -5.23 5.33 19.37
C LEU A 24 -4.76 6.50 20.22
N TRP A 25 -4.71 7.70 19.66
CA TRP A 25 -4.31 8.90 20.38
C TRP A 25 -5.27 9.25 21.52
N GLN A 26 -6.56 9.12 21.29
CA GLN A 26 -7.58 9.46 22.30
C GLN A 26 -7.66 8.45 23.44
N THR A 27 -7.50 7.16 23.15
CA THR A 27 -7.80 6.09 24.11
C THR A 27 -6.56 5.38 24.65
N GLY A 28 -5.40 5.59 24.03
CA GLY A 28 -4.15 4.88 24.34
C GLY A 28 -4.10 3.43 23.87
N SER A 29 -5.20 2.88 23.36
CA SER A 29 -5.28 1.52 22.82
C SER A 29 -6.43 1.40 21.81
N CYS A 30 -6.30 0.48 20.87
CA CYS A 30 -7.35 0.17 19.91
C CYS A 30 -7.25 -1.30 19.49
N ASP A 31 -8.39 -1.97 19.40
CA ASP A 31 -8.49 -3.27 18.73
C ASP A 31 -8.50 -3.06 17.21
N PRO A 32 -7.45 -3.49 16.47
CA PRO A 32 -7.35 -3.21 15.04
C PRO A 32 -8.47 -3.85 14.21
N GLU A 33 -8.90 -5.04 14.58
CA GLU A 33 -9.93 -5.77 13.83
C GLU A 33 -11.32 -5.21 14.10
N GLY A 34 -11.64 -4.97 15.36
CA GLY A 34 -12.90 -4.36 15.76
C GLY A 34 -13.06 -2.96 15.17
N HIS A 35 -12.02 -2.12 15.26
CA HIS A 35 -12.02 -0.80 14.65
C HIS A 35 -12.23 -0.84 13.13
N ARG A 36 -11.50 -1.69 12.43
CA ARG A 36 -11.61 -1.86 10.97
C ARG A 36 -13.00 -2.26 10.54
N LEU A 37 -13.63 -3.19 11.27
CA LEU A 37 -14.99 -3.61 10.99
C LEU A 37 -16.00 -2.48 11.29
N ALA A 38 -15.85 -1.80 12.41
CA ALA A 38 -16.71 -0.65 12.76
C ALA A 38 -16.60 0.46 11.72
N TYR A 39 -15.39 0.88 11.35
CA TYR A 39 -15.16 1.86 10.29
C TYR A 39 -15.81 1.44 8.96
N ALA A 40 -15.62 0.19 8.55
CA ALA A 40 -16.22 -0.32 7.33
C ALA A 40 -17.76 -0.31 7.36
N GLN A 41 -18.36 -0.64 8.50
CA GLN A 41 -19.81 -0.60 8.67
C GLN A 41 -20.39 0.82 8.67
N ASP A 42 -19.69 1.76 9.29
CA ASP A 42 -20.13 3.15 9.43
C ASP A 42 -20.06 3.90 8.09
N TYR A 43 -18.97 3.75 7.35
CA TYR A 43 -18.76 4.49 6.11
C TYR A 43 -19.31 3.79 4.86
N TYR A 44 -19.37 2.47 4.83
CA TYR A 44 -19.80 1.70 3.66
C TYR A 44 -21.12 0.93 3.88
N GLY A 45 -21.68 1.04 5.08
CA GLY A 45 -22.92 0.39 5.48
C GLY A 45 -22.74 -1.04 5.99
N LYS A 46 -23.55 -1.43 6.96
CA LYS A 46 -23.47 -2.74 7.63
C LYS A 46 -23.45 -3.94 6.68
N PRO A 47 -24.24 -4.00 5.58
CA PRO A 47 -24.19 -5.14 4.67
C PRO A 47 -22.83 -5.32 3.98
N ASN A 48 -22.09 -4.24 3.75
CA ASN A 48 -20.80 -4.25 3.08
C ASN A 48 -19.62 -4.39 4.06
N GLY A 49 -19.84 -4.15 5.35
CA GLY A 49 -18.82 -3.97 6.37
C GLY A 49 -17.74 -5.06 6.36
N LEU A 50 -18.15 -6.32 6.35
CA LEU A 50 -17.19 -7.44 6.41
C LEU A 50 -16.32 -7.54 5.16
N ALA A 51 -16.90 -7.32 3.97
CA ALA A 51 -16.16 -7.38 2.72
C ALA A 51 -15.19 -6.20 2.60
N VAL A 52 -15.62 -5.00 2.99
CA VAL A 52 -14.77 -3.80 3.00
C VAL A 52 -13.65 -3.92 4.03
N ALA A 53 -13.94 -4.43 5.23
CA ALA A 53 -12.93 -4.64 6.26
C ALA A 53 -11.80 -5.59 5.78
N LYS A 54 -12.16 -6.63 5.02
CA LYS A 54 -11.15 -7.50 4.37
C LYS A 54 -10.31 -6.74 3.32
N CYS A 55 -10.92 -5.85 2.55
CA CYS A 55 -10.17 -5.04 1.58
C CYS A 55 -9.24 -4.03 2.28
N LEU A 56 -9.67 -3.45 3.41
CA LEU A 56 -8.83 -2.55 4.22
C LEU A 56 -7.60 -3.28 4.81
N ALA A 57 -7.77 -4.53 5.25
CA ALA A 57 -6.65 -5.37 5.69
C ALA A 57 -5.73 -5.76 4.53
N GLY A 58 -6.33 -6.11 3.40
CA GLY A 58 -5.62 -6.66 2.24
C GLY A 58 -4.55 -5.73 1.65
N TYR A 59 -4.64 -4.43 1.87
CA TYR A 59 -3.60 -3.49 1.44
C TYR A 59 -2.22 -3.86 2.02
N ALA A 60 -2.14 -4.04 3.32
CA ALA A 60 -0.88 -4.40 3.99
C ALA A 60 -0.47 -5.85 3.67
N ASP A 61 -1.44 -6.77 3.62
CA ASP A 61 -1.19 -8.20 3.37
C ASP A 61 -0.63 -8.47 1.97
N HIS A 62 -0.86 -7.58 1.00
CA HIS A 62 -0.40 -7.71 -0.38
C HIS A 62 0.81 -6.83 -0.70
N ALA A 63 1.25 -5.98 0.22
CA ALA A 63 2.46 -5.19 0.05
C ALA A 63 3.70 -6.09 0.00
N VAL A 64 4.62 -5.78 -0.92
CA VAL A 64 5.86 -6.56 -1.07
C VAL A 64 6.75 -6.36 0.13
N LEU A 65 7.23 -7.47 0.70
CA LEU A 65 8.29 -7.45 1.69
C LEU A 65 9.64 -7.30 0.98
N TYR A 66 10.41 -6.28 1.37
CA TYR A 66 11.76 -6.05 0.84
C TYR A 66 12.86 -6.45 1.84
N GLY A 67 12.52 -6.76 3.08
CA GLY A 67 13.44 -7.18 4.14
C GLY A 67 12.85 -8.29 5.01
N GLU A 68 13.49 -8.53 6.15
CA GLU A 68 13.16 -9.64 7.07
C GLU A 68 12.26 -9.19 8.23
N HIS A 69 12.05 -7.89 8.41
CA HIS A 69 11.25 -7.35 9.51
C HIS A 69 9.78 -7.19 9.10
N LEU A 70 8.89 -7.23 10.10
CA LEU A 70 7.44 -7.10 9.87
C LEU A 70 7.01 -5.75 9.29
N ASP A 71 7.84 -4.72 9.45
CA ASP A 71 7.62 -3.37 8.93
C ASP A 71 8.35 -3.09 7.60
N ASP A 72 9.09 -4.08 7.06
CA ASP A 72 9.76 -3.97 5.76
C ASP A 72 8.79 -4.17 4.57
N HIS A 73 7.63 -3.52 4.64
CA HIS A 73 6.64 -3.53 3.57
C HIS A 73 6.85 -2.36 2.60
N ALA A 74 6.80 -2.65 1.30
CA ALA A 74 6.90 -1.64 0.27
C ALA A 74 5.67 -0.72 0.26
N GLY A 75 5.88 0.56 0.55
CA GLY A 75 4.87 1.61 0.40
C GLY A 75 4.83 2.17 -1.02
N ASP A 76 4.00 3.19 -1.24
CA ASP A 76 3.76 3.83 -2.55
C ASP A 76 5.04 4.30 -3.24
N GLN A 77 5.98 4.80 -2.46
CA GLN A 77 7.25 5.32 -2.97
C GLN A 77 8.12 4.23 -3.60
N PHE A 78 8.02 2.99 -3.14
CA PHE A 78 8.84 1.89 -3.64
C PHE A 78 8.69 1.71 -5.15
N TYR A 79 7.45 1.68 -5.65
CA TYR A 79 7.13 1.36 -7.05
C TYR A 79 7.50 2.46 -8.05
N ASN A 80 7.64 3.69 -7.61
CA ASN A 80 8.05 4.79 -8.48
C ASN A 80 9.48 5.27 -8.20
N HIS A 81 9.90 5.31 -6.94
CA HIS A 81 11.18 5.87 -6.54
C HIS A 81 12.34 4.94 -6.89
N VAL A 82 12.23 3.65 -6.57
CA VAL A 82 13.31 2.66 -6.82
C VAL A 82 13.63 2.54 -8.31
N PRO A 83 12.67 2.31 -9.23
CA PRO A 83 12.97 2.29 -10.66
C PRO A 83 13.59 3.58 -11.19
N ARG A 84 13.10 4.72 -10.72
CA ARG A 84 13.63 6.03 -11.13
C ARG A 84 15.10 6.19 -10.71
N MET A 85 15.47 5.73 -9.52
CA MET A 85 16.85 5.76 -9.06
C MET A 85 17.75 4.82 -9.89
N LEU A 86 17.28 3.61 -10.18
CA LEU A 86 17.99 2.68 -11.06
C LEU A 86 18.18 3.26 -12.47
N MET A 87 17.16 3.89 -13.03
CA MET A 87 17.23 4.56 -14.35
C MET A 87 18.20 5.74 -14.31
N THR A 88 18.17 6.55 -13.26
CA THR A 88 19.10 7.68 -13.11
C THR A 88 20.54 7.18 -13.02
N GLN A 89 20.79 6.13 -12.27
CA GLN A 89 22.12 5.53 -12.19
C GLN A 89 22.54 4.94 -13.54
N PHE A 90 21.66 4.24 -14.25
CA PHE A 90 21.94 3.69 -15.57
C PHE A 90 22.34 4.75 -16.60
N ILE A 91 21.71 5.93 -16.56
CA ILE A 91 22.07 7.05 -17.44
C ILE A 91 23.46 7.60 -17.06
N ARG A 92 23.76 7.65 -15.76
CA ARG A 92 25.01 8.22 -15.23
C ARG A 92 26.20 7.24 -15.40
N ASP A 93 26.03 6.00 -14.98
CA ASP A 93 27.01 4.91 -15.10
C ASP A 93 26.29 3.56 -15.06
N ARG A 94 26.47 2.76 -16.11
CA ARG A 94 25.80 1.46 -16.26
C ARG A 94 26.43 0.31 -15.46
N THR A 95 27.61 0.53 -14.91
CA THR A 95 28.40 -0.50 -14.25
C THR A 95 28.37 -0.41 -12.74
N LEU A 96 28.39 0.81 -12.21
CA LEU A 96 28.40 1.04 -10.77
C LEU A 96 26.99 0.86 -10.17
N PRO A 97 26.90 0.33 -8.93
CA PRO A 97 25.62 0.24 -8.26
C PRO A 97 25.06 1.63 -7.93
N CYS A 98 23.76 1.72 -7.77
CA CYS A 98 23.11 2.89 -7.19
C CYS A 98 23.37 2.89 -5.67
N GLU A 99 24.19 3.82 -5.20
CA GLU A 99 24.59 3.91 -3.78
C GLU A 99 23.37 4.17 -2.88
N ASP A 100 22.44 5.02 -3.34
CA ASP A 100 21.24 5.35 -2.60
C ASP A 100 20.27 4.17 -2.39
N LEU A 101 20.47 3.05 -3.10
CA LEU A 101 19.71 1.81 -2.94
C LEU A 101 20.47 0.70 -2.20
N GLN A 102 21.67 0.95 -1.69
CA GLN A 102 22.48 -0.07 -1.00
C GLN A 102 21.81 -0.57 0.29
N TRP A 103 21.11 0.29 0.99
CA TRP A 103 20.37 -0.08 2.20
C TRP A 103 19.20 -1.04 1.91
N LEU A 104 18.60 -0.92 0.72
CA LEU A 104 17.47 -1.73 0.28
C LEU A 104 17.94 -3.04 -0.39
N CYS A 105 18.96 -2.93 -1.23
CA CYS A 105 19.46 -4.03 -2.03
C CYS A 105 20.98 -3.93 -2.17
N ASN A 106 21.71 -4.57 -1.25
CA ASN A 106 23.18 -4.57 -1.24
C ASN A 106 23.74 -5.50 -2.33
N ARG A 107 23.81 -4.99 -3.56
CA ARG A 107 24.39 -5.68 -4.72
C ARG A 107 25.56 -4.88 -5.28
N PRO A 108 26.66 -5.55 -5.70
CA PRO A 108 27.88 -4.88 -6.11
C PRO A 108 27.81 -4.20 -7.49
N ALA A 109 26.76 -4.46 -8.26
CA ALA A 109 26.58 -3.90 -9.59
C ALA A 109 25.11 -3.48 -9.83
N LEU A 110 24.91 -2.50 -10.70
CA LEU A 110 23.59 -2.00 -11.10
C LEU A 110 22.71 -3.12 -11.67
N SER A 111 23.28 -4.03 -12.49
CA SER A 111 22.53 -5.16 -13.05
C SER A 111 21.97 -6.09 -11.97
N GLY A 112 22.69 -6.29 -10.88
CA GLY A 112 22.23 -7.07 -9.73
C GLY A 112 21.10 -6.39 -8.97
N GLN A 113 21.18 -5.06 -8.79
CA GLN A 113 20.11 -4.27 -8.18
C GLN A 113 18.85 -4.27 -9.07
N ALA A 114 19.00 -4.11 -10.38
CA ALA A 114 17.90 -4.15 -11.34
C ALA A 114 17.22 -5.54 -11.38
N ALA A 115 18.00 -6.62 -11.35
CA ALA A 115 17.46 -7.98 -11.28
C ALA A 115 16.65 -8.23 -10.01
N TRP A 116 17.15 -7.79 -8.86
CA TRP A 116 16.45 -7.86 -7.59
C TRP A 116 15.13 -7.06 -7.62
N CYS A 117 15.18 -5.84 -8.14
CA CYS A 117 13.99 -5.00 -8.29
C CYS A 117 12.94 -5.66 -9.19
N ALA A 118 13.35 -6.21 -10.33
CA ALA A 118 12.47 -6.93 -11.23
C ALA A 118 11.84 -8.19 -10.61
N GLU A 119 12.55 -8.87 -9.72
CA GLU A 119 11.99 -9.99 -8.94
C GLU A 119 10.90 -9.50 -7.97
N LYS A 120 11.19 -8.45 -7.22
CA LYS A 120 10.21 -7.84 -6.30
C LYS A 120 8.97 -7.32 -7.03
N PHE A 121 9.10 -6.75 -8.21
CA PHE A 121 7.96 -6.30 -9.01
C PHE A 121 7.11 -7.47 -9.54
N ARG A 122 7.72 -8.60 -9.93
CA ARG A 122 6.95 -9.80 -10.28
C ARG A 122 6.16 -10.38 -9.08
N GLU A 123 6.74 -10.34 -7.88
CA GLU A 123 6.02 -10.67 -6.65
C GLU A 123 4.84 -9.71 -6.44
N ALA A 124 5.07 -8.41 -6.59
CA ALA A 124 4.06 -7.37 -6.45
C ALA A 124 2.92 -7.50 -7.47
N GLU A 125 3.24 -7.72 -8.75
CA GLU A 125 2.24 -7.93 -9.81
C GLU A 125 1.28 -9.06 -9.46
N LYS A 126 1.81 -10.19 -9.02
CA LYS A 126 1.01 -11.33 -8.60
C LYS A 126 0.14 -11.01 -7.38
N SER A 127 0.74 -10.41 -6.35
CA SER A 127 0.08 -10.11 -5.08
C SER A 127 -0.97 -9.03 -5.25
N TYR A 128 -0.64 -7.89 -5.84
CA TYR A 128 -1.62 -6.82 -6.08
C TYR A 128 -2.68 -7.19 -7.12
N GLY A 129 -2.37 -8.07 -8.08
CA GLY A 129 -3.39 -8.63 -8.95
C GLY A 129 -4.45 -9.44 -8.21
N GLN A 130 -4.08 -10.13 -7.12
CA GLN A 130 -5.04 -10.81 -6.23
C GLN A 130 -5.88 -9.80 -5.44
N TYR A 131 -5.22 -8.80 -4.86
CA TYR A 131 -5.87 -7.72 -4.12
C TYR A 131 -6.87 -6.95 -4.99
N LEU A 132 -6.48 -6.60 -6.21
CA LEU A 132 -7.35 -5.92 -7.18
C LEU A 132 -8.61 -6.74 -7.45
N ARG A 133 -8.49 -8.03 -7.73
CA ARG A 133 -9.67 -8.91 -7.95
C ARG A 133 -10.60 -8.94 -6.75
N GLN A 134 -10.07 -8.95 -5.53
CA GLN A 134 -10.87 -8.88 -4.31
C GLN A 134 -11.63 -7.55 -4.20
N CYS A 135 -10.96 -6.44 -4.47
CA CYS A 135 -11.59 -5.11 -4.47
C CYS A 135 -12.64 -4.98 -5.58
N GLU A 136 -12.38 -5.48 -6.79
CA GLU A 136 -13.36 -5.48 -7.89
C GLU A 136 -14.60 -6.29 -7.56
N ALA A 137 -14.44 -7.49 -6.99
CA ALA A 137 -15.58 -8.32 -6.56
C ALA A 137 -16.41 -7.63 -5.48
N THR A 138 -15.75 -6.97 -4.52
CA THR A 138 -16.43 -6.19 -3.47
C THR A 138 -17.18 -5.01 -4.06
N ALA A 139 -16.57 -4.23 -4.95
CA ALA A 139 -17.19 -3.09 -5.62
C ALA A 139 -18.40 -3.51 -6.48
N ALA A 140 -18.35 -4.66 -7.15
CA ALA A 140 -19.43 -5.19 -7.97
C ALA A 140 -20.69 -5.53 -7.15
N ALA A 141 -20.52 -5.93 -5.89
CA ALA A 141 -21.62 -6.23 -4.98
C ALA A 141 -22.24 -4.98 -4.31
N MET A 142 -21.59 -3.82 -4.44
CA MET A 142 -22.01 -2.57 -3.80
C MET A 142 -22.84 -1.70 -4.74
N THR A 143 -23.66 -0.81 -4.14
CA THR A 143 -24.48 0.18 -4.88
C THR A 143 -24.45 1.54 -4.18
N GLY A 144 -24.94 2.57 -4.88
CA GLY A 144 -25.13 3.91 -4.32
C GLY A 144 -23.84 4.59 -3.84
N ALA A 145 -23.96 5.44 -2.84
CA ALA A 145 -22.85 6.24 -2.32
C ALA A 145 -21.70 5.39 -1.76
N ALA A 146 -22.02 4.25 -1.13
CA ALA A 146 -21.00 3.34 -0.61
C ALA A 146 -20.09 2.79 -1.71
N ARG A 147 -20.65 2.45 -2.89
CA ARG A 147 -19.86 2.02 -4.04
C ARG A 147 -18.93 3.13 -4.55
N VAL A 148 -19.45 4.35 -4.67
CA VAL A 148 -18.65 5.51 -5.12
C VAL A 148 -17.49 5.75 -4.15
N LEU A 149 -17.76 5.77 -2.85
CA LEU A 149 -16.72 5.93 -1.84
C LEU A 149 -15.66 4.81 -1.92
N PHE A 150 -16.09 3.56 -2.08
CA PHE A 150 -15.19 2.41 -2.20
C PHE A 150 -14.32 2.51 -3.47
N GLN A 151 -14.89 2.91 -4.60
CA GLN A 151 -14.16 3.12 -5.84
C GLN A 151 -13.09 4.19 -5.71
N ASP A 152 -13.42 5.31 -5.06
CA ASP A 152 -12.51 6.45 -4.89
C ASP A 152 -11.42 6.24 -3.83
N THR A 153 -11.58 5.26 -2.96
CA THR A 153 -10.62 4.99 -1.87
C THR A 153 -9.83 3.71 -2.13
N LEU A 154 -10.47 2.56 -2.00
CA LEU A 154 -9.81 1.25 -2.03
C LEU A 154 -9.56 0.72 -3.44
N LEU A 155 -10.59 0.77 -4.32
CA LEU A 155 -10.46 0.21 -5.66
C LEU A 155 -9.46 0.98 -6.51
N LEU A 156 -9.51 2.32 -6.47
CA LEU A 156 -8.54 3.15 -7.20
C LEU A 156 -7.10 2.87 -6.76
N GLN A 157 -6.86 2.73 -5.46
CA GLN A 157 -5.53 2.36 -4.96
C GLN A 157 -5.10 0.98 -5.43
N ALA A 158 -5.97 -0.03 -5.32
CA ALA A 158 -5.67 -1.37 -5.78
C ALA A 158 -5.32 -1.40 -7.28
N GLN A 159 -6.02 -0.60 -8.11
CA GLN A 159 -5.72 -0.44 -9.54
C GLN A 159 -4.37 0.21 -9.77
N LEU A 160 -4.03 1.28 -9.03
CA LEU A 160 -2.74 1.96 -9.14
C LEU A 160 -1.58 1.04 -8.76
N TYR A 161 -1.69 0.29 -7.65
CA TYR A 161 -0.64 -0.64 -7.24
C TYR A 161 -0.45 -1.78 -8.22
N ALA A 162 -1.55 -2.37 -8.72
CA ALA A 162 -1.46 -3.41 -9.73
C ALA A 162 -0.81 -2.89 -11.03
N LEU A 163 -1.11 -1.65 -11.43
CA LEU A 163 -0.50 -1.02 -12.60
C LEU A 163 0.98 -0.68 -12.39
N TRP A 164 1.36 -0.19 -11.21
CA TRP A 164 2.76 0.16 -10.93
C TRP A 164 3.67 -1.07 -10.81
N ALA A 165 3.12 -2.22 -10.49
CA ALA A 165 3.88 -3.47 -10.38
C ALA A 165 4.16 -4.14 -11.74
N GLN A 166 3.47 -3.76 -12.81
CA GLN A 166 3.67 -4.24 -14.19
C GLN A 166 4.88 -3.57 -14.86
#